data_5ea627867077cab23c63b30c33849d1f
#
_entry.id   5ea627867077cab23c63b30c33849d1f
#
_cell.length_a   1.000
_cell.length_b   1.000
_cell.length_c   1.000
_cell.angle_alpha   90.00
_cell.angle_beta   90.00
_cell.angle_gamma   90.00
#
_symmetry.space_group_name_H-M   'P 1'
#
loop_
_entity.id
_entity.type
_entity.pdbx_description
1 polymer ?
#
loop_
_entity_poly.entity_id
_entity_poly.type
_entity_poly.pdbx_seq_one_letter_code
_entity_poly.pdbx_strand_id
1 'polypeptide(L)'
;IQPATPVVMCTKSEEENIMDQAIGSKIADYLIKPVNPNQILLSLKKNIHRKDIVAEVTQSGYQQDYQQIAMQMMECRSAEDWMEIYRRLVSWELKLSDTASPMAEMLSMQKEEANQGFAKYIAKNYLDWVSPDNRDRHLMSPDIFKRKIFPLLDEGKKVFLIVIDNFRYDQWRMLAEDIGDLFDIDEQLYMSILPTATQYARNAIFS
;
A
#
# COMPACT_ATOMS: atom_id res chain seq x y z
N ILE A 1 7.87 -6.68 26.07
CA ILE A 1 7.00 -5.47 26.03
C ILE A 1 6.31 -5.53 24.67
N GLN A 2 4.99 -5.46 24.65
CA GLN A 2 4.24 -5.47 23.40
C GLN A 2 4.56 -4.19 22.58
N PRO A 3 4.91 -4.29 21.28
CA PRO A 3 5.33 -3.14 20.48
C PRO A 3 4.28 -2.02 20.37
N ALA A 4 3.01 -2.35 20.61
CA ALA A 4 1.87 -1.43 20.51
C ALA A 4 1.48 -0.78 21.86
N THR A 5 2.22 -0.99 22.95
CA THR A 5 1.91 -0.38 24.24
C THR A 5 2.34 1.09 24.23
N PRO A 6 1.40 2.06 24.39
CA PRO A 6 1.77 3.46 24.46
C PRO A 6 2.59 3.75 25.71
N VAL A 7 3.72 4.43 25.55
CA VAL A 7 4.61 4.83 26.64
C VAL A 7 4.47 6.33 26.86
N VAL A 8 4.16 6.72 28.10
CA VAL A 8 4.10 8.14 28.50
C VAL A 8 5.30 8.43 29.37
N MET A 9 6.12 9.41 28.99
CA MET A 9 7.29 9.82 29.74
C MET A 9 6.96 10.96 30.70
N CYS A 10 7.38 10.83 31.97
CA CYS A 10 7.25 11.87 32.97
C CYS A 10 8.65 12.35 33.42
N THR A 11 9.01 13.61 33.19
CA THR A 11 10.33 14.16 33.48
C THR A 11 10.24 15.51 34.19
N LYS A 12 11.36 15.95 34.78
CA LYS A 12 11.53 17.30 35.36
C LYS A 12 12.18 18.29 34.39
N SER A 13 12.73 17.79 33.28
CA SER A 13 13.49 18.62 32.33
C SER A 13 12.56 19.20 31.27
N GLU A 14 12.70 20.50 31.00
CA GLU A 14 12.07 21.24 29.92
C GLU A 14 13.02 21.39 28.70
N GLU A 15 14.16 20.67 28.69
CA GLU A 15 15.14 20.78 27.63
C GLU A 15 14.58 20.26 26.28
N GLU A 16 14.62 21.12 25.25
CA GLU A 16 14.16 20.82 23.89
C GLU A 16 14.79 19.56 23.32
N ASN A 17 16.06 19.29 23.59
CA ASN A 17 16.79 18.10 23.14
C ASN A 17 16.18 16.78 23.63
N ILE A 18 15.58 16.76 24.82
CA ILE A 18 14.92 15.57 25.38
C ILE A 18 13.54 15.39 24.74
N MET A 19 12.87 16.49 24.39
CA MET A 19 11.62 16.47 23.64
C MET A 19 11.81 15.88 22.24
N ASP A 20 12.83 16.34 21.51
CA ASP A 20 13.13 15.86 20.15
C ASP A 20 13.55 14.38 20.14
N GLN A 21 14.35 13.95 21.12
CA GLN A 21 14.68 12.53 21.29
C GLN A 21 13.46 11.68 21.69
N ALA A 22 12.54 12.24 22.46
CA ALA A 22 11.30 11.55 22.85
C ALA A 22 10.33 11.39 21.67
N ILE A 23 10.23 12.41 20.82
CA ILE A 23 9.43 12.38 19.57
C ILE A 23 9.99 11.36 18.58
N GLY A 24 11.32 11.23 18.49
CA GLY A 24 12.00 10.20 17.67
C GLY A 24 11.93 8.76 18.22
N SER A 25 11.55 8.56 19.49
CA SER A 25 11.63 7.27 20.20
C SER A 25 10.26 6.67 20.55
N LYS A 26 9.30 6.56 19.64
CA LYS A 26 7.99 5.86 19.86
C LYS A 26 7.29 6.17 21.21
N ILE A 27 7.52 7.35 21.80
CA ILE A 27 6.86 7.80 23.03
C ILE A 27 5.50 8.40 22.64
N ALA A 28 4.45 7.92 23.30
CA ALA A 28 3.07 8.30 22.95
C ALA A 28 2.67 9.67 23.53
N ASP A 29 3.26 10.09 24.66
CA ASP A 29 3.02 11.39 25.26
C ASP A 29 4.12 11.74 26.30
N TYR A 30 4.20 13.03 26.64
CA TYR A 30 5.24 13.60 27.48
C TYR A 30 4.61 14.50 28.55
N LEU A 31 4.96 14.29 29.83
CA LEU A 31 4.44 15.04 30.95
C LEU A 31 5.58 15.65 31.77
N ILE A 32 5.50 16.94 32.07
CA ILE A 32 6.52 17.67 32.87
C ILE A 32 6.13 17.69 34.36
N LYS A 33 7.04 17.32 35.22
CA LYS A 33 6.82 17.39 36.68
C LYS A 33 6.95 18.83 37.22
N PRO A 34 6.05 19.29 38.10
CA PRO A 34 4.98 18.56 38.77
C PRO A 34 3.77 18.27 37.87
N VAL A 35 3.36 17.00 37.76
CA VAL A 35 2.28 16.58 36.87
C VAL A 35 0.94 16.82 37.54
N ASN A 36 0.05 17.56 36.87
CA ASN A 36 -1.32 17.73 37.33
C ASN A 36 -2.14 16.44 37.02
N PRO A 37 -2.97 15.94 37.98
CA PRO A 37 -3.84 14.77 37.72
C PRO A 37 -4.68 14.87 36.45
N ASN A 38 -5.15 16.08 36.10
CA ASN A 38 -5.90 16.31 34.87
C ASN A 38 -5.06 16.09 33.59
N GLN A 39 -3.77 16.40 33.61
CA GLN A 39 -2.86 16.15 32.50
C GLN A 39 -2.65 14.64 32.30
N ILE A 40 -2.51 13.88 33.41
CA ILE A 40 -2.45 12.42 33.33
C ILE A 40 -3.73 11.86 32.72
N LEU A 41 -4.89 12.32 33.21
CA LEU A 41 -6.18 11.85 32.71
C LEU A 41 -6.38 12.16 31.23
N LEU A 42 -5.99 13.36 30.77
CA LEU A 42 -6.04 13.76 29.38
C LEU A 42 -5.10 12.92 28.51
N SER A 43 -3.86 12.71 28.96
CA SER A 43 -2.90 11.85 28.27
C SER A 43 -3.40 10.40 28.16
N LEU A 44 -3.93 9.85 29.23
CA LEU A 44 -4.53 8.51 29.22
C LEU A 44 -5.74 8.42 28.25
N LYS A 45 -6.66 9.37 28.32
CA LYS A 45 -7.82 9.42 27.42
C LYS A 45 -7.36 9.51 25.96
N LYS A 46 -6.44 10.42 25.65
CA LYS A 46 -5.90 10.60 24.30
C LYS A 46 -5.29 9.29 23.77
N ASN A 47 -4.51 8.58 24.59
CA ASN A 47 -3.81 7.37 24.17
C ASN A 47 -4.71 6.13 24.13
N ILE A 48 -5.70 6.03 25.03
CA ILE A 48 -6.68 4.92 25.04
C ILE A 48 -7.68 5.06 23.91
N HIS A 49 -8.27 6.26 23.72
CA HIS A 49 -9.27 6.49 22.69
C HIS A 49 -8.70 6.76 21.30
N ARG A 50 -7.39 6.95 21.16
CA ARG A 50 -6.77 7.20 19.85
C ARG A 50 -7.03 6.06 18.87
N LYS A 51 -6.96 4.81 19.34
CA LYS A 51 -7.26 3.65 18.48
C LYS A 51 -8.72 3.63 18.04
N ASP A 52 -9.64 3.94 18.94
CA ASP A 52 -11.08 3.97 18.63
C ASP A 52 -11.41 5.09 17.64
N ILE A 53 -10.84 6.29 17.84
CA ILE A 53 -11.04 7.43 16.92
C ILE A 53 -10.43 7.12 15.55
N VAL A 54 -9.22 6.55 15.48
CA VAL A 54 -8.58 6.17 14.22
C VAL A 54 -9.41 5.09 13.51
N ALA A 55 -9.92 4.10 14.25
CA ALA A 55 -10.79 3.07 13.69
C ALA A 55 -12.08 3.64 13.13
N GLU A 56 -12.74 4.55 13.85
CA GLU A 56 -13.98 5.20 13.42
C GLU A 56 -13.77 6.07 12.16
N VAL A 57 -12.69 6.88 12.13
CA VAL A 57 -12.33 7.68 10.95
C VAL A 57 -11.98 6.79 9.76
N THR A 58 -11.26 5.69 9.98
CA THR A 58 -10.91 4.74 8.93
C THR A 58 -12.16 4.04 8.37
N GLN A 59 -13.08 3.63 9.23
CA GLN A 59 -14.35 3.01 8.82
C GLN A 59 -15.22 3.98 8.01
N SER A 60 -15.38 5.21 8.49
CA SER A 60 -16.13 6.26 7.79
C SER A 60 -15.50 6.58 6.43
N GLY A 61 -14.17 6.66 6.36
CA GLY A 61 -13.44 6.89 5.11
C GLY A 61 -13.65 5.77 4.10
N TYR A 62 -13.59 4.50 4.53
CA TYR A 62 -13.85 3.37 3.65
C TYR A 62 -15.30 3.35 3.16
N GLN A 63 -16.27 3.67 4.01
CA GLN A 63 -17.68 3.69 3.63
C GLN A 63 -17.97 4.70 2.51
N GLN A 64 -17.29 5.85 2.52
CA GLN A 64 -17.36 6.82 1.43
C GLN A 64 -16.68 6.31 0.15
N ASP A 65 -15.51 5.70 0.31
CA ASP A 65 -14.69 5.20 -0.81
C ASP A 65 -15.32 3.95 -1.47
N TYR A 66 -16.04 3.15 -0.71
CA TYR A 66 -16.72 1.94 -1.19
C TYR A 66 -17.62 2.22 -2.41
N GLN A 67 -18.44 3.26 -2.31
CA GLN A 67 -19.32 3.64 -3.42
C GLN A 67 -18.54 4.13 -4.64
N GLN A 68 -17.48 4.89 -4.41
CA GLN A 68 -16.64 5.39 -5.49
C GLN A 68 -15.90 4.26 -6.21
N ILE A 69 -15.36 3.28 -5.47
CA ILE A 69 -14.71 2.10 -6.05
C ILE A 69 -15.73 1.29 -6.85
N ALA A 70 -16.95 1.09 -6.33
CA ALA A 70 -18.00 0.37 -7.04
C ALA A 70 -18.40 1.07 -8.37
N MET A 71 -18.52 2.40 -8.37
CA MET A 71 -18.77 3.17 -9.59
C MET A 71 -17.61 3.03 -10.59
N GLN A 72 -16.37 3.17 -10.12
CA GLN A 72 -15.20 3.01 -10.97
C GLN A 72 -15.12 1.62 -11.60
N MET A 73 -15.45 0.56 -10.86
CA MET A 73 -15.49 -0.81 -11.40
C MET A 73 -16.47 -0.94 -12.59
N MET A 74 -17.59 -0.23 -12.55
CA MET A 74 -18.57 -0.23 -13.66
C MET A 74 -18.08 0.54 -14.89
N GLU A 75 -17.22 1.53 -14.69
CA GLU A 75 -16.68 2.41 -15.73
C GLU A 75 -15.34 1.95 -16.28
N CYS A 76 -14.70 0.95 -15.67
CA CYS A 76 -13.39 0.43 -16.08
C CYS A 76 -13.37 -0.04 -17.54
N ARG A 77 -12.45 0.54 -18.32
CA ARG A 77 -12.26 0.21 -19.75
C ARG A 77 -10.82 -0.12 -20.10
N SER A 78 -9.87 0.33 -19.28
CA SER A 78 -8.43 0.16 -19.51
C SER A 78 -7.77 -0.72 -18.44
N ALA A 79 -6.54 -1.16 -18.73
CA ALA A 79 -5.70 -1.85 -17.76
C ALA A 79 -5.33 -0.93 -16.58
N GLU A 80 -5.11 0.34 -16.88
CA GLU A 80 -4.75 1.38 -15.91
C GLU A 80 -5.89 1.61 -14.91
N ASP A 81 -7.16 1.59 -15.35
CA ASP A 81 -8.31 1.71 -14.45
C ASP A 81 -8.34 0.56 -13.44
N TRP A 82 -8.11 -0.68 -13.91
CA TRP A 82 -8.05 -1.85 -13.03
C TRP A 82 -6.86 -1.83 -12.08
N MET A 83 -5.70 -1.34 -12.52
CA MET A 83 -4.53 -1.16 -11.67
C MET A 83 -4.82 -0.14 -10.56
N GLU A 84 -5.53 0.94 -10.85
CA GLU A 84 -5.90 1.94 -9.85
C GLU A 84 -6.89 1.39 -8.81
N ILE A 85 -7.92 0.65 -9.27
CA ILE A 85 -8.84 -0.06 -8.35
C ILE A 85 -8.06 -1.01 -7.44
N TYR A 86 -7.12 -1.77 -7.99
CA TYR A 86 -6.29 -2.69 -7.22
C TYR A 86 -5.47 -1.98 -6.15
N ARG A 87 -4.82 -0.86 -6.50
CA ARG A 87 -4.10 -0.01 -5.53
C ARG A 87 -4.99 0.45 -4.38
N ARG A 88 -6.19 0.94 -4.70
CA ARG A 88 -7.16 1.41 -3.69
C ARG A 88 -7.61 0.29 -2.77
N LEU A 89 -7.96 -0.86 -3.31
CA LEU A 89 -8.38 -2.03 -2.52
C LEU A 89 -7.27 -2.51 -1.59
N VAL A 90 -6.03 -2.58 -2.06
CA VAL A 90 -4.87 -2.95 -1.22
C VAL A 90 -4.59 -1.90 -0.15
N SER A 91 -4.71 -0.61 -0.47
CA SER A 91 -4.57 0.47 0.52
C SER A 91 -5.58 0.33 1.65
N TRP A 92 -6.85 0.00 1.34
CA TRP A 92 -7.87 -0.24 2.36
C TRP A 92 -7.64 -1.55 3.13
N GLU A 93 -7.14 -2.59 2.48
CA GLU A 93 -6.78 -3.85 3.16
C GLU A 93 -5.72 -3.60 4.25
N LEU A 94 -4.69 -2.82 3.95
CA LEU A 94 -3.67 -2.46 4.93
C LEU A 94 -4.22 -1.60 6.06
N LYS A 95 -5.07 -0.62 5.77
CA LYS A 95 -5.68 0.26 6.78
C LYS A 95 -6.67 -0.46 7.71
N LEU A 96 -7.35 -1.48 7.21
CA LEU A 96 -8.38 -2.24 7.94
C LEU A 96 -7.83 -3.52 8.58
N SER A 97 -6.58 -3.89 8.30
CA SER A 97 -5.96 -5.15 8.77
C SER A 97 -5.95 -5.30 10.29
N ASP A 98 -5.82 -4.19 11.03
CA ASP A 98 -5.74 -4.19 12.49
C ASP A 98 -7.11 -4.13 13.18
N THR A 99 -8.20 -4.09 12.40
CA THR A 99 -9.55 -3.95 12.95
C THR A 99 -10.39 -5.19 12.65
N ALA A 100 -10.85 -5.89 13.70
CA ALA A 100 -11.95 -6.85 13.58
C ALA A 100 -13.26 -6.06 13.33
N SER A 101 -13.44 -5.55 12.11
CA SER A 101 -14.49 -4.62 11.75
C SER A 101 -15.39 -5.25 10.68
N PRO A 102 -16.71 -4.98 10.72
CA PRO A 102 -17.61 -5.31 9.62
C PRO A 102 -17.15 -4.77 8.26
N MET A 103 -16.35 -3.70 8.26
CA MET A 103 -15.78 -3.14 7.04
C MET A 103 -14.77 -4.06 6.37
N ALA A 104 -14.08 -4.92 7.11
CA ALA A 104 -13.16 -5.91 6.55
C ALA A 104 -13.91 -6.97 5.72
N GLU A 105 -15.11 -7.37 6.16
CA GLU A 105 -15.98 -8.28 5.38
C GLU A 105 -16.50 -7.60 4.12
N MET A 106 -16.93 -6.34 4.22
CA MET A 106 -17.36 -5.54 3.05
C MET A 106 -16.22 -5.39 2.04
N LEU A 107 -15.00 -5.12 2.50
CA LEU A 107 -13.82 -5.04 1.63
C LEU A 107 -13.53 -6.39 0.95
N SER A 108 -13.65 -7.49 1.68
CA SER A 108 -13.46 -8.83 1.11
C SER A 108 -14.46 -9.10 -0.02
N MET A 109 -15.72 -8.77 0.17
CA MET A 109 -16.77 -8.88 -0.87
C MET A 109 -16.46 -7.99 -2.08
N GLN A 110 -16.05 -6.75 -1.84
CA GLN A 110 -15.71 -5.81 -2.91
C GLN A 110 -14.47 -6.27 -3.70
N LYS A 111 -13.48 -6.86 -3.03
CA LYS A 111 -12.31 -7.48 -3.69
C LYS A 111 -12.73 -8.66 -4.57
N GLU A 112 -13.66 -9.48 -4.11
CA GLU A 112 -14.18 -10.60 -4.91
C GLU A 112 -14.93 -10.11 -6.15
N GLU A 113 -15.78 -9.09 -6.01
CA GLU A 113 -16.46 -8.45 -7.13
C GLU A 113 -15.47 -7.85 -8.14
N ALA A 114 -14.45 -7.14 -7.65
CA ALA A 114 -13.37 -6.61 -8.49
C ALA A 114 -12.61 -7.71 -9.24
N ASN A 115 -12.29 -8.82 -8.58
CA ASN A 115 -11.64 -9.97 -9.21
C ASN A 115 -12.50 -10.58 -10.31
N GLN A 116 -13.81 -10.70 -10.11
CA GLN A 116 -14.73 -11.22 -11.13
C GLN A 116 -14.82 -10.27 -12.34
N GLY A 117 -14.89 -8.96 -12.08
CA GLY A 117 -14.88 -7.93 -13.12
C GLY A 117 -13.58 -7.93 -13.91
N PHE A 118 -12.46 -7.95 -13.22
CA PHE A 118 -11.13 -8.03 -13.82
C PHE A 118 -10.92 -9.30 -14.64
N ALA A 119 -11.36 -10.46 -14.14
CA ALA A 119 -11.28 -11.71 -14.90
C ALA A 119 -12.03 -11.64 -16.23
N LYS A 120 -13.22 -11.02 -16.26
CA LYS A 120 -13.97 -10.78 -17.50
C LYS A 120 -13.23 -9.84 -18.45
N TYR A 121 -12.63 -8.77 -17.90
CA TYR A 121 -11.81 -7.83 -18.66
C TYR A 121 -10.61 -8.52 -19.31
N ILE A 122 -9.87 -9.34 -18.54
CA ILE A 122 -8.75 -10.14 -19.04
C ILE A 122 -9.21 -11.11 -20.14
N ALA A 123 -10.27 -11.89 -19.90
CA ALA A 123 -10.77 -12.86 -20.85
C ALA A 123 -11.14 -12.23 -22.21
N LYS A 124 -11.62 -10.99 -22.21
CA LYS A 124 -11.98 -10.25 -23.41
C LYS A 124 -10.77 -9.71 -24.18
N ASN A 125 -9.74 -9.25 -23.47
CA ASN A 125 -8.69 -8.42 -24.07
C ASN A 125 -7.33 -9.12 -24.21
N TYR A 126 -7.08 -10.19 -23.47
CA TYR A 126 -5.75 -10.79 -23.32
C TYR A 126 -5.13 -11.25 -24.64
N LEU A 127 -5.91 -11.86 -25.53
CA LEU A 127 -5.40 -12.35 -26.82
C LEU A 127 -4.93 -11.21 -27.72
N ASP A 128 -5.59 -10.07 -27.64
CA ASP A 128 -5.17 -8.87 -28.37
C ASP A 128 -3.85 -8.32 -27.80
N TRP A 129 -3.69 -8.33 -26.48
CA TRP A 129 -2.45 -7.84 -25.84
C TRP A 129 -1.21 -8.65 -26.17
N VAL A 130 -1.34 -9.96 -26.33
CA VAL A 130 -0.22 -10.84 -26.65
C VAL A 130 0.01 -10.95 -28.17
N SER A 131 -0.82 -10.31 -28.98
CA SER A 131 -0.64 -10.27 -30.42
C SER A 131 0.66 -9.52 -30.78
N PRO A 132 1.49 -10.06 -31.69
CA PRO A 132 2.72 -9.41 -32.17
C PRO A 132 2.46 -8.04 -32.81
N ASP A 133 1.27 -7.82 -33.34
CA ASP A 133 0.87 -6.60 -34.06
C ASP A 133 0.47 -5.46 -33.12
N ASN A 134 0.15 -5.76 -31.86
CA ASN A 134 -0.24 -4.76 -30.85
C ASN A 134 0.99 -4.20 -30.13
N ARG A 135 1.59 -3.15 -30.72
CA ARG A 135 2.79 -2.49 -30.17
C ARG A 135 2.46 -1.43 -29.12
N ASP A 136 1.24 -0.90 -29.12
CA ASP A 136 0.81 0.21 -28.25
C ASP A 136 0.09 -0.29 -26.98
N ARG A 137 0.15 -1.59 -26.71
CA ARG A 137 -0.42 -2.15 -25.49
C ARG A 137 0.22 -1.58 -24.22
N HIS A 138 -0.49 -1.66 -23.11
CA HIS A 138 0.06 -1.38 -21.77
C HIS A 138 1.29 -2.27 -21.48
N LEU A 139 2.03 -1.93 -20.43
CA LEU A 139 3.24 -2.67 -20.02
C LEU A 139 2.91 -4.10 -19.60
N MET A 140 3.56 -5.07 -20.20
CA MET A 140 3.45 -6.50 -19.84
C MET A 140 4.83 -7.07 -19.45
N SER A 141 4.84 -8.29 -18.87
CA SER A 141 6.07 -8.96 -18.43
C SER A 141 7.19 -8.93 -19.48
N PRO A 142 6.97 -9.26 -20.80
CA PRO A 142 8.03 -9.25 -21.81
C PRO A 142 8.55 -7.86 -22.20
N ASP A 143 7.84 -6.83 -21.80
CA ASP A 143 8.18 -5.45 -22.17
C ASP A 143 9.11 -4.76 -21.17
N ILE A 144 9.32 -5.35 -19.99
CA ILE A 144 10.00 -4.70 -18.86
C ILE A 144 11.43 -4.31 -19.24
N PHE A 145 12.22 -5.23 -19.77
CA PHE A 145 13.58 -4.91 -20.17
C PHE A 145 13.63 -3.86 -21.27
N LYS A 146 12.85 -4.05 -22.32
CA LYS A 146 12.82 -3.15 -23.47
C LYS A 146 12.36 -1.74 -23.15
N ARG A 147 11.34 -1.61 -22.30
CA ARG A 147 10.66 -0.32 -22.06
C ARG A 147 11.13 0.37 -20.79
N LYS A 148 11.75 -0.35 -19.83
CA LYS A 148 12.16 0.19 -18.54
C LYS A 148 13.63 0.09 -18.23
N ILE A 149 14.32 -0.97 -18.65
CA ILE A 149 15.71 -1.20 -18.29
C ILE A 149 16.68 -0.69 -19.35
N PHE A 150 16.49 -1.11 -20.61
CA PHE A 150 17.42 -0.73 -21.69
C PHE A 150 17.52 0.79 -21.89
N PRO A 151 16.44 1.59 -21.85
CA PRO A 151 16.57 3.03 -21.95
C PRO A 151 17.47 3.66 -20.89
N LEU A 152 17.45 3.13 -19.66
CA LEU A 152 18.31 3.62 -18.58
C LEU A 152 19.81 3.28 -18.85
N LEU A 153 20.05 2.09 -19.39
CA LEU A 153 21.40 1.66 -19.77
C LEU A 153 21.93 2.49 -20.96
N ASP A 154 21.10 2.78 -21.93
CA ASP A 154 21.44 3.62 -23.10
C ASP A 154 21.79 5.05 -22.68
N GLU A 155 21.16 5.55 -21.59
CA GLU A 155 21.53 6.83 -20.96
C GLU A 155 22.81 6.75 -20.11
N GLY A 156 23.47 5.59 -20.03
CA GLY A 156 24.68 5.37 -19.23
C GLY A 156 24.43 5.27 -17.72
N LYS A 157 23.19 5.08 -17.28
CA LYS A 157 22.86 4.91 -15.87
C LYS A 157 23.29 3.53 -15.36
N LYS A 158 23.72 3.46 -14.10
CA LYS A 158 23.97 2.19 -13.41
C LYS A 158 22.65 1.62 -12.92
N VAL A 159 22.33 0.39 -13.31
CA VAL A 159 21.09 -0.28 -12.97
C VAL A 159 21.36 -1.53 -12.15
N PHE A 160 20.67 -1.68 -11.03
CA PHE A 160 20.58 -2.91 -10.25
C PHE A 160 19.15 -3.45 -10.36
N LEU A 161 18.99 -4.61 -10.97
CA LEU A 161 17.69 -5.27 -11.08
C LEU A 161 17.56 -6.30 -9.95
N ILE A 162 16.58 -6.08 -9.07
CA ILE A 162 16.23 -7.01 -7.99
C ILE A 162 14.88 -7.63 -8.32
N VAL A 163 14.84 -8.93 -8.52
CA VAL A 163 13.60 -9.68 -8.77
C VAL A 163 13.25 -10.48 -7.53
N ILE A 164 12.13 -10.13 -6.90
CA ILE A 164 11.60 -10.85 -5.74
C ILE A 164 10.40 -11.67 -6.20
N ASP A 165 10.59 -12.98 -6.23
CA ASP A 165 9.55 -13.92 -6.64
C ASP A 165 8.49 -14.08 -5.54
N ASN A 166 7.23 -14.24 -5.94
CA ASN A 166 6.07 -14.38 -5.04
C ASN A 166 5.89 -13.23 -4.04
N PHE A 167 6.37 -12.04 -4.38
CA PHE A 167 6.25 -10.83 -3.57
C PHE A 167 4.96 -10.10 -3.94
N ARG A 168 4.03 -10.01 -2.99
CA ARG A 168 2.72 -9.39 -3.23
C ARG A 168 2.78 -7.88 -3.10
N TYR A 169 1.83 -7.20 -3.73
CA TYR A 169 1.76 -5.75 -3.73
C TYR A 169 1.50 -5.15 -2.33
N ASP A 170 0.71 -5.81 -1.49
CA ASP A 170 0.52 -5.41 -0.10
C ASP A 170 1.84 -5.45 0.71
N GLN A 171 2.66 -6.49 0.50
CA GLN A 171 3.98 -6.60 1.12
C GLN A 171 4.94 -5.51 0.62
N TRP A 172 4.88 -5.20 -0.69
CA TRP A 172 5.62 -4.07 -1.26
C TRP A 172 5.22 -2.75 -0.62
N ARG A 173 3.92 -2.48 -0.47
CA ARG A 173 3.43 -1.24 0.14
C ARG A 173 3.93 -1.05 1.57
N MET A 174 3.98 -2.12 2.37
CA MET A 174 4.57 -2.09 3.71
C MET A 174 6.08 -1.80 3.66
N LEU A 175 6.82 -2.50 2.79
CA LEU A 175 8.25 -2.30 2.64
C LEU A 175 8.59 -0.89 2.14
N ALA A 176 7.80 -0.36 1.21
CA ALA A 176 8.01 0.96 0.62
C ALA A 176 7.94 2.10 1.67
N GLU A 177 7.13 1.94 2.71
CA GLU A 177 7.10 2.88 3.84
C GLU A 177 8.42 2.88 4.62
N ASP A 178 9.03 1.71 4.82
CA ASP A 178 10.28 1.58 5.59
C ASP A 178 11.51 2.08 4.80
N ILE A 179 11.49 1.98 3.47
CA ILE A 179 12.64 2.36 2.63
C ILE A 179 12.49 3.75 1.98
N GLY A 180 11.32 4.39 2.12
CA GLY A 180 11.01 5.68 1.50
C GLY A 180 11.94 6.82 1.92
N ASP A 181 12.52 6.75 3.12
CA ASP A 181 13.51 7.72 3.60
C ASP A 181 14.90 7.53 2.94
N LEU A 182 15.16 6.39 2.30
CA LEU A 182 16.43 6.02 1.72
C LEU A 182 16.45 6.12 0.19
N PHE A 183 15.30 6.04 -0.46
CA PHE A 183 15.16 5.95 -1.92
C PHE A 183 14.00 6.81 -2.42
N ASP A 184 14.20 7.46 -3.57
CA ASP A 184 13.09 8.01 -4.35
C ASP A 184 12.40 6.87 -5.09
N ILE A 185 11.11 6.66 -4.79
CA ILE A 185 10.34 5.51 -5.29
C ILE A 185 9.42 5.98 -6.42
N ASP A 186 9.64 5.43 -7.63
CA ASP A 186 8.69 5.51 -8.75
C ASP A 186 8.01 4.15 -8.92
N GLU A 187 6.74 4.05 -8.50
CA GLU A 187 5.98 2.81 -8.50
C GLU A 187 5.13 2.67 -9.76
N GLN A 188 5.34 1.58 -10.48
CA GLN A 188 4.53 1.23 -11.65
C GLN A 188 4.04 -0.21 -11.56
N LEU A 189 2.80 -0.43 -11.99
CA LEU A 189 2.24 -1.77 -12.16
C LEU A 189 2.33 -2.19 -13.64
N TYR A 190 2.37 -3.48 -13.87
CA TYR A 190 2.30 -4.07 -15.21
C TYR A 190 1.37 -5.29 -15.22
N MET A 191 0.91 -5.68 -16.39
CA MET A 191 0.13 -6.90 -16.55
C MET A 191 1.06 -8.09 -16.77
N SER A 192 0.91 -9.10 -15.92
CA SER A 192 1.65 -10.36 -16.09
C SER A 192 1.09 -11.14 -17.27
N ILE A 193 1.94 -11.93 -17.91
CA ILE A 193 1.46 -12.93 -18.85
C ILE A 193 0.73 -14.07 -18.12
N LEU A 194 -0.16 -14.74 -18.83
CA LEU A 194 -0.85 -15.93 -18.35
C LEU A 194 -0.21 -17.20 -18.94
N PRO A 195 -0.11 -18.27 -18.14
CA PRO A 195 -0.43 -18.34 -16.71
C PRO A 195 0.59 -17.61 -15.86
N THR A 196 0.16 -17.08 -14.72
CA THR A 196 1.02 -16.34 -13.77
C THR A 196 1.96 -17.23 -12.95
N ALA A 197 2.08 -18.50 -13.31
CA ALA A 197 3.01 -19.42 -12.67
C ALA A 197 4.47 -18.97 -12.89
N THR A 198 5.29 -19.09 -11.83
CA THR A 198 6.67 -18.58 -11.77
C THR A 198 7.51 -18.94 -13.00
N GLN A 199 7.43 -20.19 -13.47
CA GLN A 199 8.20 -20.68 -14.62
C GLN A 199 7.87 -19.97 -15.94
N TYR A 200 6.70 -19.37 -16.05
CA TYR A 200 6.31 -18.60 -17.23
C TYR A 200 6.44 -17.09 -16.98
N ALA A 201 5.72 -16.57 -15.97
CA ALA A 201 5.59 -15.15 -15.74
C ALA A 201 6.93 -14.49 -15.39
N ARG A 202 7.74 -15.11 -14.50
CA ARG A 202 9.06 -14.60 -14.16
C ARG A 202 10.02 -14.67 -15.36
N ASN A 203 10.05 -15.78 -16.07
CA ASN A 203 10.95 -15.94 -17.22
C ASN A 203 10.60 -14.96 -18.35
N ALA A 204 9.33 -14.62 -18.51
CA ALA A 204 8.89 -13.65 -19.51
C ALA A 204 9.41 -12.23 -19.25
N ILE A 205 9.83 -11.89 -18.01
CA ILE A 205 10.47 -10.61 -17.71
C ILE A 205 11.79 -10.47 -18.46
N PHE A 206 12.46 -11.59 -18.74
CA PHE A 206 13.79 -11.65 -19.36
C PHE A 206 13.75 -12.00 -20.85
N SER A 207 12.59 -12.00 -21.49
CA SER A 207 12.41 -12.39 -22.90
C SER A 207 12.54 -11.19 -23.87
#